data_ce52b32385a8f5fd0801b1eab0a72335
#
_entry.id   ce52b32385a8f5fd0801b1eab0a72335
#
_cell.length_a   1.000
_cell.length_b   1.000
_cell.length_c   1.000
_cell.angle_alpha   90.00
_cell.angle_beta   90.00
_cell.angle_gamma   90.00
#
_symmetry.space_group_name_H-M   'P 1'
#
loop_
_entity.id
_entity.type
_entity.pdbx_description
1 polymer ?
#
loop_
_entity_poly.entity_id
_entity_poly.type
_entity_poly.pdbx_seq_one_letter_code
_entity_poly.pdbx_strand_id
1 'polypeptide(L)'
;MIGKATFSVLPILALVLFSLPSRASNPVQSGFDLPQPNGCHPIGTRTVVLKDRQRGRDLLVTMWYPAAEGTSATAPYMDKKTADALAAEWKLQPDFQRLVRTHARPQVPIAEHGPFPVVLLEHGSSVVPAIYTVLAEGLASSGFVVVATNHPPDSLISVFPDGHELRFRPYWPVEADRRAQGVAMGKFADEVLVADVRFVLDQLHEMNSQNHFWRGHLDLSRIGIVGHSMGGTTAALATQEEPRILAGVNLDGSTYPGMNADVRPVPVHKPFLFLATEEHAAGDSRAREYVGSDSNTYYVVVTGADHMSFTDARLISSRFTRDLKPDLNAFERALLTSTLTRSLVEEFFAKYLKAAVAPDLDLVVRVDKK
;
A
#
# COMPACT_ATOMS: atom_id res chain seq x y z
N MET A 1 -8.39 -56.66 10.92
CA MET A 1 -9.23 -55.59 11.55
C MET A 1 -8.28 -54.56 12.12
N ILE A 2 -8.06 -53.48 11.36
CA ILE A 2 -7.22 -52.36 11.78
C ILE A 2 -8.12 -51.13 11.83
N GLY A 3 -8.35 -50.65 13.06
CA GLY A 3 -9.23 -49.51 13.32
C GLY A 3 -8.63 -48.20 12.80
N LYS A 4 -9.43 -47.45 12.02
CA LYS A 4 -9.12 -46.09 11.61
C LYS A 4 -9.44 -45.16 12.78
N ALA A 5 -8.39 -44.49 13.34
CA ALA A 5 -8.56 -43.39 14.27
C ALA A 5 -8.81 -42.12 13.45
N THR A 6 -9.98 -41.55 13.55
CA THR A 6 -10.35 -40.25 13.01
C THR A 6 -9.95 -39.19 14.06
N PHE A 7 -8.92 -38.39 13.76
CA PHE A 7 -8.64 -37.18 14.52
C PHE A 7 -9.52 -36.04 13.99
N SER A 8 -10.46 -35.60 14.81
CA SER A 8 -11.28 -34.43 14.60
C SER A 8 -10.49 -33.21 15.13
N VAL A 9 -10.02 -32.35 14.24
CA VAL A 9 -9.44 -31.05 14.59
C VAL A 9 -10.55 -30.02 14.57
N LEU A 10 -10.97 -29.58 15.75
CA LEU A 10 -11.86 -28.43 15.89
C LEU A 10 -11.04 -27.16 15.64
N PRO A 11 -11.50 -26.24 14.76
CA PRO A 11 -10.89 -24.93 14.67
C PRO A 11 -11.30 -24.12 15.91
N ILE A 12 -10.33 -23.67 16.69
CA ILE A 12 -10.55 -22.70 17.75
C ILE A 12 -10.74 -21.33 17.08
N LEU A 13 -11.99 -20.94 16.91
CA LEU A 13 -12.37 -19.57 16.57
C LEU A 13 -12.24 -18.74 17.84
N ALA A 14 -11.10 -18.07 18.02
CA ALA A 14 -10.90 -17.14 19.13
C ALA A 14 -11.75 -15.89 18.86
N LEU A 15 -12.96 -15.86 19.38
CA LEU A 15 -13.82 -14.67 19.41
C LEU A 15 -13.24 -13.71 20.46
N VAL A 16 -12.43 -12.74 20.02
CA VAL A 16 -11.97 -11.65 20.89
C VAL A 16 -13.14 -10.67 21.06
N LEU A 17 -13.92 -10.86 22.11
CA LEU A 17 -14.91 -9.88 22.56
C LEU A 17 -14.17 -8.69 23.19
N PHE A 18 -13.99 -7.62 22.44
CA PHE A 18 -13.63 -6.33 23.02
C PHE A 18 -14.85 -5.76 23.75
N SER A 19 -14.78 -5.72 25.08
CA SER A 19 -15.72 -4.94 25.88
C SER A 19 -15.47 -3.45 25.63
N LEU A 20 -16.34 -2.81 24.86
CA LEU A 20 -16.34 -1.36 24.64
C LEU A 20 -16.74 -0.66 25.94
N PRO A 21 -15.99 0.34 26.43
CA PRO A 21 -16.42 1.15 27.54
C PRO A 21 -17.62 2.01 27.10
N SER A 22 -18.77 1.76 27.71
CA SER A 22 -19.96 2.62 27.61
C SER A 22 -19.68 3.96 28.27
N ARG A 23 -19.26 4.95 27.50
CA ARG A 23 -19.41 6.36 27.83
C ARG A 23 -19.79 7.12 26.57
N ALA A 24 -21.00 7.63 26.54
CA ALA A 24 -21.49 8.62 25.59
C ALA A 24 -20.70 9.93 25.74
N SER A 25 -19.50 9.99 25.22
CA SER A 25 -18.78 11.22 24.92
C SER A 25 -18.95 11.47 23.42
N ASN A 26 -19.20 12.71 23.06
CA ASN A 26 -19.40 13.16 21.68
C ASN A 26 -18.34 12.52 20.77
N PRO A 27 -18.67 11.62 19.83
CA PRO A 27 -17.70 10.82 19.10
C PRO A 27 -16.81 11.62 18.14
N VAL A 28 -17.08 12.92 17.99
CA VAL A 28 -16.41 13.84 17.05
C VAL A 28 -15.08 14.40 17.59
N GLN A 29 -14.72 14.18 18.85
CA GLN A 29 -13.51 14.79 19.47
C GLN A 29 -12.47 13.79 20.02
N SER A 30 -12.71 12.51 20.00
CA SER A 30 -11.70 11.55 20.44
C SER A 30 -10.77 11.19 19.28
N GLY A 31 -9.46 11.33 19.49
CA GLY A 31 -8.46 10.88 18.53
C GLY A 31 -8.66 9.40 18.20
N PHE A 32 -8.23 9.00 17.00
CA PHE A 32 -8.36 7.67 16.45
C PHE A 32 -6.97 7.07 16.22
N ASP A 33 -6.73 5.90 16.79
CA ASP A 33 -5.52 5.13 16.52
C ASP A 33 -5.73 4.31 15.24
N LEU A 34 -4.78 4.39 14.29
CA LEU A 34 -4.75 3.46 13.17
C LEU A 34 -4.64 2.02 13.69
N PRO A 35 -5.08 1.00 12.93
CA PRO A 35 -4.95 -0.39 13.32
C PRO A 35 -3.52 -0.74 13.73
N GLN A 36 -3.38 -1.38 14.90
CA GLN A 36 -2.08 -1.76 15.44
C GLN A 36 -1.34 -2.67 14.44
N PRO A 37 -0.06 -2.39 14.16
CA PRO A 37 0.80 -3.31 13.42
C PRO A 37 0.99 -4.62 14.18
N ASN A 38 1.08 -5.75 13.45
CA ASN A 38 1.16 -7.09 14.06
C ASN A 38 2.61 -7.60 14.23
N GLY A 39 3.59 -6.92 13.62
CA GLY A 39 4.99 -7.32 13.71
C GLY A 39 5.64 -6.96 15.05
N CYS A 40 6.86 -7.43 15.26
CA CYS A 40 7.58 -7.25 16.52
C CYS A 40 8.53 -6.05 16.53
N HIS A 41 8.77 -5.39 15.40
CA HIS A 41 9.69 -4.27 15.33
C HIS A 41 8.99 -2.95 15.66
N PRO A 42 9.61 -2.09 16.51
CA PRO A 42 9.29 -0.67 16.53
C PRO A 42 9.46 -0.07 15.12
N ILE A 43 8.72 0.98 14.83
CA ILE A 43 8.66 1.54 13.48
C ILE A 43 9.26 2.95 13.47
N GLY A 44 10.23 3.15 12.59
CA GLY A 44 10.75 4.46 12.24
C GLY A 44 10.16 4.98 10.94
N THR A 45 10.13 6.30 10.77
CA THR A 45 9.78 6.91 9.48
C THR A 45 10.69 8.08 9.15
N ARG A 46 10.94 8.25 7.85
CA ARG A 46 11.77 9.33 7.32
C ARG A 46 11.36 9.69 5.90
N THR A 47 11.28 10.99 5.61
CA THR A 47 11.03 11.50 4.27
C THR A 47 12.29 12.10 3.69
N VAL A 48 12.55 11.83 2.41
CA VAL A 48 13.69 12.35 1.63
C VAL A 48 13.22 12.87 0.28
N VAL A 49 13.97 13.78 -0.32
CA VAL A 49 13.76 14.23 -1.69
C VAL A 49 14.84 13.61 -2.57
N LEU A 50 14.43 12.87 -3.57
CA LEU A 50 15.30 12.31 -4.61
C LEU A 50 15.19 13.17 -5.86
N LYS A 51 16.33 13.63 -6.39
CA LYS A 51 16.38 14.56 -7.51
C LYS A 51 16.88 13.86 -8.76
N ASP A 52 15.99 13.52 -9.66
CA ASP A 52 16.34 13.03 -10.99
C ASP A 52 16.66 14.21 -11.91
N ARG A 53 17.93 14.57 -11.93
CA ARG A 53 18.40 15.69 -12.76
C ARG A 53 18.32 15.39 -14.25
N GLN A 54 18.40 14.13 -14.64
CA GLN A 54 18.35 13.72 -16.05
C GLN A 54 16.95 13.91 -16.63
N ARG A 55 15.92 13.54 -15.86
CA ARG A 55 14.52 13.68 -16.28
C ARG A 55 13.88 14.99 -15.78
N GLY A 56 14.60 15.79 -14.98
CA GLY A 56 14.08 17.03 -14.38
C GLY A 56 12.93 16.79 -13.41
N ARG A 57 12.99 15.70 -12.63
CA ARG A 57 11.93 15.28 -11.69
C ARG A 57 12.46 15.22 -10.27
N ASP A 58 11.75 15.86 -9.36
CA ASP A 58 11.97 15.70 -7.93
C ASP A 58 10.88 14.77 -7.35
N LEU A 59 11.29 13.70 -6.69
CA LEU A 59 10.40 12.74 -6.05
C LEU A 59 10.49 12.88 -4.53
N LEU A 60 9.35 12.98 -3.88
CA LEU A 60 9.27 12.96 -2.42
C LEU A 60 9.03 11.51 -1.97
N VAL A 61 9.96 10.94 -1.21
CA VAL A 61 9.93 9.54 -0.81
C VAL A 61 9.83 9.45 0.71
N THR A 62 8.77 8.79 1.19
CA THR A 62 8.62 8.49 2.62
C THR A 62 8.95 7.02 2.85
N MET A 63 9.81 6.76 3.83
CA MET A 63 10.24 5.41 4.18
C MET A 63 9.77 5.07 5.59
N TRP A 64 9.19 3.86 5.75
CA TRP A 64 8.94 3.23 7.04
C TRP A 64 9.88 2.05 7.18
N TYR A 65 10.44 1.86 8.37
CA TYR A 65 11.49 0.87 8.56
C TYR A 65 11.48 0.29 9.98
N PRO A 66 11.98 -0.94 10.16
CA PRO A 66 12.25 -1.50 11.48
C PRO A 66 13.24 -0.60 12.23
N ALA A 67 12.87 -0.13 13.40
CA ALA A 67 13.63 0.84 14.16
C ALA A 67 14.12 0.27 15.49
N ALA A 68 15.13 0.91 16.05
CA ALA A 68 15.48 0.73 17.45
C ALA A 68 14.36 1.28 18.35
N GLU A 69 14.30 0.80 19.59
CA GLU A 69 13.41 1.34 20.61
C GLU A 69 13.61 2.85 20.78
N GLY A 70 12.52 3.57 20.97
CA GLY A 70 12.54 5.02 21.10
C GLY A 70 11.36 5.54 21.92
N THR A 71 11.54 6.67 22.56
CA THR A 71 10.53 7.32 23.40
C THR A 71 9.95 8.61 22.80
N SER A 72 10.40 9.01 21.60
CA SER A 72 9.88 10.18 20.91
C SER A 72 8.39 10.02 20.57
N ALA A 73 7.67 11.12 20.41
CA ALA A 73 6.30 11.11 19.91
C ALA A 73 6.22 10.45 18.53
N THR A 74 5.07 9.86 18.21
CA THR A 74 4.82 9.30 16.88
C THR A 74 4.74 10.39 15.82
N ALA A 75 5.02 10.03 14.57
CA ALA A 75 4.94 10.93 13.45
C ALA A 75 3.48 11.40 13.23
N PRO A 76 3.25 12.63 12.78
CA PRO A 76 1.93 13.02 12.32
C PRO A 76 1.52 12.16 11.13
N TYR A 77 0.20 11.90 11.00
CA TYR A 77 -0.34 11.11 9.88
C TYR A 77 0.02 11.70 8.52
N MET A 78 -0.05 13.02 8.39
CA MET A 78 0.45 13.79 7.25
C MET A 78 0.66 15.25 7.63
N ASP A 79 1.35 16.00 6.79
CA ASP A 79 1.48 17.46 6.96
C ASP A 79 0.15 18.19 6.70
N LYS A 80 0.06 19.44 7.20
CA LYS A 80 -1.18 20.21 7.12
C LYS A 80 -1.62 20.51 5.69
N LYS A 81 -0.71 20.85 4.78
CA LYS A 81 -1.07 21.18 3.38
C LYS A 81 -1.63 19.96 2.66
N THR A 82 -1.02 18.80 2.87
CA THR A 82 -1.53 17.51 2.36
C THR A 82 -2.91 17.20 2.95
N ALA A 83 -3.09 17.39 4.24
CA ALA A 83 -4.39 17.18 4.90
C ALA A 83 -5.46 18.14 4.40
N ASP A 84 -5.14 19.42 4.21
CA ASP A 84 -6.07 20.41 3.66
C ASP A 84 -6.50 20.05 2.24
N ALA A 85 -5.58 19.60 1.39
CA ALA A 85 -5.89 19.16 0.04
C ALA A 85 -6.81 17.93 0.04
N LEU A 86 -6.50 16.94 0.87
CA LEU A 86 -7.31 15.73 1.01
C LEU A 86 -8.69 16.02 1.61
N ALA A 87 -8.75 16.91 2.61
CA ALA A 87 -9.99 17.34 3.23
C ALA A 87 -10.91 18.09 2.24
N ALA A 88 -10.34 18.86 1.33
CA ALA A 88 -11.10 19.52 0.27
C ALA A 88 -11.67 18.51 -0.72
N GLU A 89 -10.86 17.55 -1.18
CA GLU A 89 -11.25 16.52 -2.15
C GLU A 89 -12.31 15.56 -1.59
N TRP A 90 -12.11 15.07 -0.37
CA TRP A 90 -12.96 14.04 0.25
C TRP A 90 -14.01 14.62 1.20
N LYS A 91 -14.16 15.94 1.27
CA LYS A 91 -15.10 16.63 2.16
C LYS A 91 -14.92 16.22 3.63
N LEU A 92 -13.67 16.09 4.08
CA LEU A 92 -13.36 15.77 5.46
C LEU A 92 -13.42 17.03 6.33
N GLN A 93 -13.57 16.84 7.65
CA GLN A 93 -13.47 17.94 8.60
C GLN A 93 -12.06 18.55 8.61
N PRO A 94 -11.91 19.86 8.82
CA PRO A 94 -10.61 20.50 8.94
C PRO A 94 -9.77 19.86 10.05
N ASP A 95 -8.47 19.85 9.87
CA ASP A 95 -7.49 19.34 10.84
C ASP A 95 -7.70 17.88 11.29
N PHE A 96 -8.45 17.06 10.50
CA PHE A 96 -8.71 15.63 10.81
C PHE A 96 -7.43 14.84 11.09
N GLN A 97 -6.32 15.18 10.41
CA GLN A 97 -5.03 14.50 10.55
C GLN A 97 -4.44 14.57 11.96
N ARG A 98 -4.82 15.58 12.76
CA ARG A 98 -4.40 15.70 14.16
C ARG A 98 -5.11 14.71 15.08
N LEU A 99 -6.22 14.17 14.62
CA LEU A 99 -7.02 13.18 15.33
C LEU A 99 -6.63 11.75 14.99
N VAL A 100 -5.81 11.56 13.94
CA VAL A 100 -5.31 10.24 13.51
C VAL A 100 -3.93 10.01 14.12
N ARG A 101 -3.81 8.96 14.94
CA ARG A 101 -2.54 8.58 15.56
C ARG A 101 -1.91 7.42 14.81
N THR A 102 -0.65 7.58 14.47
CA THR A 102 0.22 6.60 13.82
C THR A 102 1.07 5.88 14.87
N HIS A 103 1.84 4.86 14.45
CA HIS A 103 2.74 4.11 15.33
C HIS A 103 4.22 4.40 15.04
N ALA A 104 4.53 4.84 13.83
CA ALA A 104 5.90 5.17 13.43
C ALA A 104 6.44 6.40 14.15
N ARG A 105 7.73 6.39 14.48
CA ARG A 105 8.43 7.51 15.12
C ARG A 105 9.39 8.16 14.13
N PRO A 106 9.43 9.51 14.05
CA PRO A 106 10.27 10.17 13.08
C PRO A 106 11.75 10.04 13.42
N GLN A 107 12.57 9.73 12.42
CA GLN A 107 14.03 9.79 12.44
C GLN A 107 14.72 8.96 13.54
N VAL A 108 14.06 7.96 14.13
CA VAL A 108 14.71 7.04 15.05
C VAL A 108 15.73 6.15 14.31
N PRO A 109 16.82 5.68 14.96
CA PRO A 109 17.78 4.80 14.32
C PRO A 109 17.12 3.53 13.78
N ILE A 110 17.69 2.96 12.71
CA ILE A 110 17.27 1.65 12.17
C ILE A 110 17.66 0.57 13.17
N ALA A 111 16.88 -0.51 13.27
CA ALA A 111 17.20 -1.67 14.08
C ALA A 111 18.50 -2.35 13.61
N GLU A 112 19.32 -2.81 14.55
CA GLU A 112 20.65 -3.36 14.26
C GLU A 112 20.63 -4.72 13.51
N HIS A 113 19.51 -5.46 13.58
CA HIS A 113 19.41 -6.83 13.05
C HIS A 113 19.10 -6.91 11.54
N GLY A 114 19.40 -5.85 10.75
CA GLY A 114 19.30 -5.85 9.30
C GLY A 114 20.41 -6.66 8.59
N PRO A 115 20.52 -6.60 7.24
CA PRO A 115 19.71 -5.77 6.35
C PRO A 115 18.29 -6.30 6.15
N PHE A 116 17.35 -5.37 5.92
CA PHE A 116 15.94 -5.67 5.76
C PHE A 116 15.53 -5.68 4.27
N PRO A 117 14.71 -6.64 3.82
CA PRO A 117 14.10 -6.60 2.49
C PRO A 117 13.33 -5.30 2.26
N VAL A 118 13.28 -4.88 1.00
CA VAL A 118 12.64 -3.62 0.60
C VAL A 118 11.32 -3.89 -0.10
N VAL A 119 10.28 -3.12 0.23
CA VAL A 119 9.00 -3.11 -0.46
C VAL A 119 8.74 -1.68 -0.97
N LEU A 120 8.70 -1.51 -2.29
CA LEU A 120 8.25 -0.27 -2.90
C LEU A 120 6.74 -0.17 -2.79
N LEU A 121 6.20 1.01 -2.48
CA LEU A 121 4.77 1.28 -2.37
C LEU A 121 4.37 2.39 -3.33
N GLU A 122 3.51 2.05 -4.29
CA GLU A 122 3.05 2.92 -5.36
C GLU A 122 1.59 3.35 -5.12
N HIS A 123 1.36 4.65 -5.02
CA HIS A 123 0.02 5.18 -4.75
C HIS A 123 -0.88 5.21 -5.99
N GLY A 124 -2.18 5.29 -5.79
CA GLY A 124 -3.16 5.52 -6.84
C GLY A 124 -3.10 6.96 -7.38
N SER A 125 -3.65 7.16 -8.59
CA SER A 125 -3.73 8.51 -9.19
C SER A 125 -4.57 9.46 -8.32
N SER A 126 -4.16 10.71 -8.23
CA SER A 126 -4.79 11.80 -7.45
C SER A 126 -4.98 11.52 -5.95
N VAL A 127 -4.14 10.66 -5.38
CA VAL A 127 -4.05 10.45 -3.92
C VAL A 127 -2.63 10.68 -3.42
N VAL A 128 -2.33 10.37 -2.17
CA VAL A 128 -1.02 10.58 -1.55
C VAL A 128 -0.54 9.33 -0.82
N PRO A 129 0.78 9.07 -0.71
CA PRO A 129 1.32 7.92 0.00
C PRO A 129 0.84 7.78 1.45
N ALA A 130 0.51 8.87 2.13
CA ALA A 130 0.08 8.85 3.52
C ALA A 130 -1.20 8.03 3.77
N ILE A 131 -2.07 7.84 2.76
CA ILE A 131 -3.28 7.01 2.93
C ILE A 131 -3.02 5.50 2.87
N TYR A 132 -1.77 5.08 2.88
CA TYR A 132 -1.34 3.67 2.96
C TYR A 132 -0.54 3.41 4.24
N THR A 133 -0.67 4.28 5.25
CA THR A 133 0.10 4.18 6.50
C THR A 133 -0.15 2.86 7.22
N VAL A 134 -1.38 2.35 7.25
CA VAL A 134 -1.71 1.04 7.88
C VAL A 134 -0.90 -0.09 7.25
N LEU A 135 -0.82 -0.12 5.92
CA LEU A 135 -0.05 -1.14 5.20
C LEU A 135 1.46 -0.94 5.41
N ALA A 136 1.92 0.30 5.30
CA ALA A 136 3.35 0.62 5.43
C ALA A 136 3.89 0.32 6.84
N GLU A 137 3.15 0.70 7.88
CA GLU A 137 3.52 0.42 9.27
C GLU A 137 3.45 -1.09 9.58
N GLY A 138 2.46 -1.81 9.03
CA GLY A 138 2.38 -3.26 9.15
C GLY A 138 3.61 -3.94 8.58
N LEU A 139 3.94 -3.68 7.33
CA LEU A 139 5.13 -4.22 6.68
C LEU A 139 6.43 -3.85 7.42
N ALA A 140 6.56 -2.59 7.89
CA ALA A 140 7.74 -2.16 8.62
C ALA A 140 7.87 -2.89 9.97
N SER A 141 6.77 -3.03 10.71
CA SER A 141 6.75 -3.80 11.97
C SER A 141 7.09 -5.28 11.76
N SER A 142 6.75 -5.80 10.58
CA SER A 142 7.07 -7.17 10.15
C SER A 142 8.48 -7.31 9.58
N GLY A 143 9.32 -6.28 9.63
CA GLY A 143 10.74 -6.34 9.28
C GLY A 143 11.03 -6.12 7.80
N PHE A 144 10.30 -5.23 7.14
CA PHE A 144 10.59 -4.72 5.80
C PHE A 144 10.92 -3.22 5.86
N VAL A 145 11.71 -2.74 4.93
CA VAL A 145 11.80 -1.30 4.66
C VAL A 145 10.80 -0.97 3.55
N VAL A 146 9.80 -0.16 3.88
CA VAL A 146 8.79 0.28 2.91
C VAL A 146 9.19 1.63 2.34
N VAL A 147 9.18 1.76 1.03
CA VAL A 147 9.60 2.96 0.30
C VAL A 147 8.42 3.45 -0.53
N ALA A 148 7.73 4.46 -0.05
CA ALA A 148 6.58 5.02 -0.73
C ALA A 148 6.96 6.29 -1.49
N THR A 149 6.77 6.25 -2.80
CA THR A 149 7.11 7.37 -3.69
C THR A 149 5.87 8.23 -3.94
N ASN A 150 6.05 9.54 -3.84
CA ASN A 150 5.06 10.53 -4.27
C ASN A 150 5.44 11.00 -5.67
N HIS A 151 4.57 10.78 -6.66
CA HIS A 151 4.83 10.95 -8.08
C HIS A 151 4.16 12.21 -8.66
N PRO A 152 4.81 13.39 -8.65
CA PRO A 152 4.23 14.52 -9.37
C PRO A 152 4.26 14.29 -10.90
N PRO A 153 3.23 14.66 -11.65
CA PRO A 153 2.00 15.34 -11.25
C PRO A 153 0.83 14.39 -10.93
N ASP A 154 1.07 13.09 -10.75
CA ASP A 154 0.00 12.10 -10.52
C ASP A 154 -0.54 12.11 -9.07
N SER A 155 0.28 12.54 -8.11
CA SER A 155 -0.13 12.70 -6.72
C SER A 155 -1.11 13.87 -6.56
N LEU A 156 -2.09 13.76 -5.67
CA LEU A 156 -2.99 14.87 -5.31
C LEU A 156 -2.21 16.14 -4.97
N ILE A 157 -1.17 15.97 -4.16
CA ILE A 157 -0.24 17.02 -3.80
C ILE A 157 1.10 16.41 -3.37
N SER A 158 2.19 17.06 -3.71
CA SER A 158 3.53 16.80 -3.18
C SER A 158 4.03 18.07 -2.51
N VAL A 159 4.23 18.04 -1.19
CA VAL A 159 4.71 19.18 -0.40
C VAL A 159 6.17 18.97 -0.06
N PHE A 160 7.06 19.78 -0.64
CA PHE A 160 8.49 19.64 -0.46
C PHE A 160 8.98 20.38 0.79
N PRO A 161 10.16 19.99 1.35
CA PRO A 161 10.68 20.59 2.59
C PRO A 161 10.94 22.10 2.52
N ASP A 162 11.19 22.64 1.34
CA ASP A 162 11.36 24.08 1.12
C ASP A 162 10.02 24.85 1.03
N GLY A 163 8.91 24.14 1.14
CA GLY A 163 7.57 24.69 1.17
C GLY A 163 6.91 24.83 -0.20
N HIS A 164 7.63 24.56 -1.33
CA HIS A 164 6.96 24.50 -2.62
C HIS A 164 6.08 23.25 -2.71
N GLU A 165 5.06 23.31 -3.57
CA GLU A 165 4.11 22.22 -3.76
C GLU A 165 3.83 21.99 -5.25
N LEU A 166 3.68 20.72 -5.59
CA LEU A 166 3.17 20.29 -6.90
C LEU A 166 1.84 19.59 -6.69
N ARG A 167 0.86 19.95 -7.49
CA ARG A 167 -0.51 19.41 -7.41
C ARG A 167 -0.81 18.52 -8.59
N PHE A 168 -1.77 17.62 -8.42
CA PHE A 168 -2.31 16.77 -9.47
C PHE A 168 -2.63 17.59 -10.73
N ARG A 169 -2.19 17.07 -11.87
CA ARG A 169 -2.54 17.59 -13.19
C ARG A 169 -2.82 16.39 -14.09
N PRO A 170 -4.03 16.36 -14.71
CA PRO A 170 -4.30 15.34 -15.71
C PRO A 170 -3.24 15.35 -16.80
N TYR A 171 -2.72 14.17 -17.14
CA TYR A 171 -1.73 13.97 -18.19
C TYR A 171 -2.37 13.39 -19.48
N TRP A 172 -3.69 13.39 -19.53
CA TRP A 172 -4.50 13.08 -20.71
C TRP A 172 -5.19 14.35 -21.25
N PRO A 173 -5.52 14.37 -22.57
CA PRO A 173 -6.26 15.49 -23.15
C PRO A 173 -7.65 15.68 -22.49
N VAL A 174 -8.08 16.92 -22.33
CA VAL A 174 -9.35 17.27 -21.67
C VAL A 174 -10.57 16.63 -22.38
N GLU A 175 -10.53 16.56 -23.70
CA GLU A 175 -11.59 15.97 -24.54
C GLU A 175 -11.44 14.45 -24.72
N ALA A 176 -10.47 13.82 -24.06
CA ALA A 176 -10.25 12.39 -24.21
C ALA A 176 -11.45 11.59 -23.70
N ASP A 177 -11.96 10.68 -24.51
CA ASP A 177 -12.92 9.68 -24.06
C ASP A 177 -12.26 8.67 -23.07
N ARG A 178 -13.07 7.81 -22.46
CA ARG A 178 -12.57 6.83 -21.47
C ARG A 178 -11.45 5.93 -22.02
N ARG A 179 -11.53 5.55 -23.30
CA ARG A 179 -10.50 4.72 -23.94
C ARG A 179 -9.19 5.49 -24.09
N ALA A 180 -9.27 6.71 -24.60
CA ALA A 180 -8.10 7.58 -24.78
C ALA A 180 -7.46 7.94 -23.44
N GLN A 181 -8.26 8.21 -22.41
CA GLN A 181 -7.77 8.41 -21.04
C GLN A 181 -7.02 7.17 -20.55
N GLY A 182 -7.60 5.99 -20.69
CA GLY A 182 -6.96 4.75 -20.28
C GLY A 182 -5.65 4.47 -21.00
N VAL A 183 -5.58 4.71 -22.30
CA VAL A 183 -4.34 4.59 -23.07
C VAL A 183 -3.27 5.57 -22.56
N ALA A 184 -3.66 6.83 -22.31
CA ALA A 184 -2.74 7.83 -21.77
C ALA A 184 -2.25 7.45 -20.35
N MET A 185 -3.14 6.96 -19.50
CA MET A 185 -2.80 6.47 -18.16
C MET A 185 -1.81 5.30 -18.22
N GLY A 186 -2.08 4.31 -19.06
CA GLY A 186 -1.17 3.18 -19.24
C GLY A 186 0.21 3.60 -19.75
N LYS A 187 0.25 4.49 -20.74
CA LYS A 187 1.50 5.06 -21.24
C LYS A 187 2.26 5.84 -20.16
N PHE A 188 1.55 6.60 -19.34
CA PHE A 188 2.16 7.32 -18.23
C PHE A 188 2.72 6.36 -17.16
N ALA A 189 2.00 5.27 -16.85
CA ALA A 189 2.50 4.26 -15.92
C ALA A 189 3.80 3.64 -16.43
N ASP A 190 3.85 3.26 -17.72
CA ASP A 190 5.00 2.62 -18.34
C ASP A 190 6.21 3.59 -18.47
N GLU A 191 5.99 4.73 -19.14
CA GLU A 191 7.09 5.65 -19.49
C GLU A 191 7.57 6.53 -18.33
N VAL A 192 6.69 6.81 -17.34
CA VAL A 192 7.01 7.76 -16.26
C VAL A 192 7.10 7.06 -14.91
N LEU A 193 6.06 6.32 -14.49
CA LEU A 193 6.04 5.77 -13.14
C LEU A 193 7.02 4.59 -13.00
N VAL A 194 7.11 3.70 -14.00
CA VAL A 194 8.12 2.62 -14.00
C VAL A 194 9.54 3.20 -14.08
N ALA A 195 9.74 4.30 -14.81
CA ALA A 195 11.04 4.99 -14.81
C ALA A 195 11.36 5.66 -13.46
N ASP A 196 10.35 6.18 -12.74
CA ASP A 196 10.51 6.65 -11.36
C ASP A 196 10.91 5.51 -10.42
N VAL A 197 10.25 4.34 -10.55
CA VAL A 197 10.60 3.12 -9.79
C VAL A 197 12.07 2.74 -10.01
N ARG A 198 12.54 2.69 -11.26
CA ARG A 198 13.94 2.38 -11.59
C ARG A 198 14.91 3.40 -10.97
N PHE A 199 14.59 4.67 -11.07
CA PHE A 199 15.38 5.73 -10.46
C PHE A 199 15.44 5.60 -8.93
N VAL A 200 14.30 5.35 -8.27
CA VAL A 200 14.26 5.12 -6.81
C VAL A 200 15.14 3.92 -6.42
N LEU A 201 15.09 2.82 -7.16
CA LEU A 201 15.95 1.65 -6.93
C LEU A 201 17.44 1.99 -7.05
N ASP A 202 17.83 2.81 -8.03
CA ASP A 202 19.20 3.26 -8.19
C ASP A 202 19.64 4.14 -7.01
N GLN A 203 18.76 5.04 -6.55
CA GLN A 203 19.01 5.87 -5.39
C GLN A 203 19.10 5.07 -4.08
N LEU A 204 18.28 4.03 -3.92
CA LEU A 204 18.39 3.12 -2.77
C LEU A 204 19.74 2.39 -2.75
N HIS A 205 20.25 1.99 -3.92
CA HIS A 205 21.59 1.41 -4.02
C HIS A 205 22.68 2.38 -3.56
N GLU A 206 22.62 3.64 -4.01
CA GLU A 206 23.54 4.68 -3.58
C GLU A 206 23.40 4.97 -2.08
N MET A 207 22.17 5.11 -1.57
CA MET A 207 21.92 5.31 -0.14
C MET A 207 22.46 4.16 0.71
N ASN A 208 22.26 2.90 0.27
CA ASN A 208 22.75 1.75 1.00
C ASN A 208 24.29 1.64 1.04
N SER A 209 24.98 2.24 0.08
CA SER A 209 26.46 2.24 0.03
C SER A 209 27.08 3.46 0.71
N GLN A 210 26.49 4.65 0.61
CA GLN A 210 27.13 5.92 0.94
C GLN A 210 26.44 6.73 2.05
N ASN A 211 25.12 6.58 2.23
CA ASN A 211 24.38 7.39 3.19
C ASN A 211 24.63 6.91 4.62
N HIS A 212 25.01 7.79 5.52
CA HIS A 212 25.31 7.43 6.90
C HIS A 212 24.14 6.71 7.63
N PHE A 213 22.90 7.05 7.31
CA PHE A 213 21.72 6.46 7.95
C PHE A 213 21.34 5.07 7.36
N TRP A 214 21.44 4.91 6.03
CA TRP A 214 20.94 3.73 5.33
C TRP A 214 22.02 2.67 5.03
N ARG A 215 23.30 3.03 5.18
CA ARG A 215 24.41 2.16 4.76
C ARG A 215 24.38 0.79 5.41
N GLY A 216 24.23 -0.23 4.56
CA GLY A 216 24.22 -1.63 4.97
C GLY A 216 22.91 -2.12 5.59
N HIS A 217 21.86 -1.29 5.62
CA HIS A 217 20.58 -1.66 6.23
C HIS A 217 19.53 -2.16 5.23
N LEU A 218 19.73 -1.94 3.92
CA LEU A 218 18.80 -2.35 2.87
C LEU A 218 19.29 -3.64 2.21
N ASP A 219 18.45 -4.68 2.23
CA ASP A 219 18.71 -5.88 1.43
C ASP A 219 18.13 -5.71 0.03
N LEU A 220 18.94 -5.16 -0.85
CA LEU A 220 18.58 -4.88 -2.23
C LEU A 220 18.61 -6.14 -3.13
N SER A 221 18.93 -7.31 -2.58
CA SER A 221 18.73 -8.59 -3.25
C SER A 221 17.31 -9.14 -3.06
N ARG A 222 16.51 -8.54 -2.17
CA ARG A 222 15.16 -8.97 -1.82
C ARG A 222 14.20 -7.78 -1.88
N ILE A 223 13.77 -7.43 -3.10
CA ILE A 223 12.90 -6.28 -3.38
C ILE A 223 11.54 -6.78 -3.87
N GLY A 224 10.46 -6.26 -3.25
CA GLY A 224 9.09 -6.39 -3.72
C GLY A 224 8.51 -5.02 -4.09
N ILE A 225 7.34 -5.06 -4.72
CA ILE A 225 6.57 -3.86 -5.04
C ILE A 225 5.08 -4.10 -4.77
N VAL A 226 4.41 -3.15 -4.14
CA VAL A 226 2.95 -3.14 -3.97
C VAL A 226 2.41 -1.81 -4.46
N GLY A 227 1.28 -1.85 -5.16
CA GLY A 227 0.64 -0.61 -5.60
C GLY A 227 -0.88 -0.73 -5.65
N HIS A 228 -1.55 0.41 -5.52
CA HIS A 228 -2.99 0.53 -5.56
C HIS A 228 -3.43 1.30 -6.80
N SER A 229 -4.49 0.87 -7.47
CA SER A 229 -5.05 1.59 -8.61
C SER A 229 -4.01 1.81 -9.72
N MET A 230 -3.66 3.06 -10.06
CA MET A 230 -2.55 3.40 -10.96
C MET A 230 -1.22 2.82 -10.47
N GLY A 231 -0.94 2.91 -9.16
CA GLY A 231 0.22 2.26 -8.56
C GLY A 231 0.20 0.74 -8.71
N GLY A 232 -0.99 0.10 -8.72
CA GLY A 232 -1.16 -1.33 -9.01
C GLY A 232 -0.78 -1.67 -10.45
N THR A 233 -1.16 -0.82 -11.41
CA THR A 233 -0.71 -0.92 -12.80
C THR A 233 0.82 -0.79 -12.89
N THR A 234 1.39 0.20 -12.19
CA THR A 234 2.85 0.41 -12.12
C THR A 234 3.55 -0.79 -11.51
N ALA A 235 3.02 -1.36 -10.41
CA ALA A 235 3.57 -2.54 -9.76
C ALA A 235 3.58 -3.76 -10.70
N ALA A 236 2.50 -3.95 -11.48
CA ALA A 236 2.42 -5.02 -12.47
C ALA A 236 3.48 -4.88 -13.56
N LEU A 237 3.60 -3.70 -14.17
CA LEU A 237 4.63 -3.41 -15.19
C LEU A 237 6.04 -3.57 -14.63
N ALA A 238 6.32 -2.93 -13.50
CA ALA A 238 7.64 -2.98 -12.88
C ALA A 238 8.03 -4.41 -12.46
N THR A 239 7.08 -5.24 -12.02
CA THR A 239 7.37 -6.65 -11.70
C THR A 239 7.82 -7.42 -12.93
N GLN A 240 7.25 -7.16 -14.11
CA GLN A 240 7.65 -7.81 -15.35
C GLN A 240 9.00 -7.28 -15.88
N GLU A 241 9.19 -5.97 -15.86
CA GLU A 241 10.26 -5.32 -16.61
C GLU A 241 11.53 -5.06 -15.81
N GLU A 242 11.44 -4.97 -14.47
CA GLU A 242 12.57 -4.65 -13.59
C GLU A 242 13.12 -5.92 -12.94
N PRO A 243 14.32 -6.40 -13.33
CA PRO A 243 14.88 -7.65 -12.82
C PRO A 243 15.11 -7.67 -11.30
N ARG A 244 15.37 -6.51 -10.68
CA ARG A 244 15.61 -6.39 -9.23
C ARG A 244 14.35 -6.66 -8.41
N ILE A 245 13.15 -6.51 -8.98
CA ILE A 245 11.89 -6.80 -8.31
C ILE A 245 11.59 -8.29 -8.40
N LEU A 246 11.50 -8.96 -7.25
CA LEU A 246 11.29 -10.40 -7.15
C LEU A 246 9.82 -10.80 -7.03
N ALA A 247 8.98 -9.94 -6.47
CA ALA A 247 7.57 -10.22 -6.22
C ALA A 247 6.74 -8.93 -6.29
N GLY A 248 5.50 -9.02 -6.78
CA GLY A 248 4.62 -7.87 -6.94
C GLY A 248 3.22 -8.09 -6.35
N VAL A 249 2.60 -6.99 -5.93
CA VAL A 249 1.20 -6.97 -5.46
C VAL A 249 0.46 -5.83 -6.15
N ASN A 250 -0.70 -6.15 -6.72
CA ASN A 250 -1.63 -5.19 -7.28
C ASN A 250 -2.90 -5.14 -6.42
N LEU A 251 -3.21 -3.96 -5.88
CA LEU A 251 -4.41 -3.68 -5.11
C LEU A 251 -5.40 -2.93 -6.02
N ASP A 252 -6.31 -3.65 -6.64
CA ASP A 252 -7.43 -3.15 -7.45
C ASP A 252 -7.03 -2.22 -8.61
N GLY A 253 -5.79 -2.36 -9.12
CA GLY A 253 -5.32 -1.63 -10.28
C GLY A 253 -5.52 -2.42 -11.58
N SER A 254 -5.74 -1.73 -12.70
CA SER A 254 -5.80 -2.38 -14.00
C SER A 254 -4.45 -3.00 -14.38
N THR A 255 -4.49 -4.08 -15.13
CA THR A 255 -3.27 -4.62 -15.75
C THR A 255 -3.04 -3.92 -17.09
N TYR A 256 -1.89 -3.29 -17.25
CA TYR A 256 -1.53 -2.70 -18.53
C TYR A 256 -0.90 -3.74 -19.45
N PRO A 257 -1.17 -3.70 -20.73
CA PRO A 257 -1.83 -2.62 -21.49
C PRO A 257 -3.37 -2.71 -21.50
N GLY A 258 -3.93 -3.14 -20.42
CA GLY A 258 -5.32 -3.54 -20.25
C GLY A 258 -6.37 -2.54 -20.65
N MET A 259 -6.05 -1.27 -20.71
CA MET A 259 -6.96 -0.25 -21.25
C MET A 259 -6.86 -0.13 -22.77
N ASN A 260 -5.87 -0.74 -23.41
CA ASN A 260 -5.84 -0.89 -24.86
C ASN A 260 -6.37 -2.28 -25.23
N ALA A 261 -7.61 -2.36 -25.71
CA ALA A 261 -8.29 -3.60 -26.08
C ALA A 261 -7.53 -4.44 -27.13
N ASP A 262 -6.61 -3.82 -27.85
CA ASP A 262 -5.85 -4.46 -28.92
C ASP A 262 -4.56 -5.17 -28.45
N VAL A 263 -4.19 -4.96 -27.17
CA VAL A 263 -2.97 -5.57 -26.60
C VAL A 263 -3.37 -6.56 -25.51
N ARG A 264 -2.97 -7.82 -25.65
CA ARG A 264 -3.18 -8.84 -24.62
C ARG A 264 -2.15 -8.70 -23.50
N PRO A 265 -2.54 -8.88 -22.24
CA PRO A 265 -1.60 -8.98 -21.15
C PRO A 265 -0.60 -10.12 -21.38
N VAL A 266 0.66 -9.87 -21.09
CA VAL A 266 1.66 -10.93 -21.00
C VAL A 266 1.58 -11.49 -19.58
N PRO A 267 1.42 -12.81 -19.38
CA PRO A 267 1.39 -13.40 -18.06
C PRO A 267 2.67 -13.07 -17.26
N VAL A 268 2.49 -12.76 -15.98
CA VAL A 268 3.64 -12.55 -15.10
C VAL A 268 4.26 -13.90 -14.72
N HIS A 269 5.59 -13.98 -14.79
CA HIS A 269 6.34 -15.19 -14.41
C HIS A 269 7.06 -15.09 -13.07
N LYS A 270 6.87 -13.99 -12.36
CA LYS A 270 7.35 -13.79 -10.99
C LYS A 270 6.19 -13.97 -10.01
N PRO A 271 6.45 -14.25 -8.74
CA PRO A 271 5.42 -14.27 -7.72
C PRO A 271 4.58 -12.98 -7.75
N PHE A 272 3.26 -13.14 -7.86
CA PHE A 272 2.35 -12.00 -7.98
C PHE A 272 1.02 -12.23 -7.27
N LEU A 273 0.58 -11.25 -6.48
CA LEU A 273 -0.70 -11.24 -5.81
C LEU A 273 -1.57 -10.11 -6.37
N PHE A 274 -2.75 -10.47 -6.86
CA PHE A 274 -3.77 -9.52 -7.28
C PHE A 274 -4.93 -9.55 -6.29
N LEU A 275 -5.17 -8.44 -5.60
CA LEU A 275 -6.38 -8.25 -4.79
C LEU A 275 -7.34 -7.34 -5.56
N ALA A 276 -8.53 -7.85 -5.84
CA ALA A 276 -9.56 -7.15 -6.61
C ALA A 276 -10.83 -6.95 -5.80
N THR A 277 -11.55 -5.87 -6.07
CA THR A 277 -12.96 -5.75 -5.70
C THR A 277 -13.83 -6.66 -6.55
N GLU A 278 -15.07 -6.92 -6.13
CA GLU A 278 -16.05 -7.65 -6.96
C GLU A 278 -16.36 -6.89 -8.25
N GLU A 279 -16.42 -5.54 -8.19
CA GLU A 279 -16.66 -4.68 -9.34
C GLU A 279 -15.50 -4.80 -10.35
N HIS A 280 -14.27 -4.70 -9.89
CA HIS A 280 -13.08 -4.86 -10.74
C HIS A 280 -13.03 -6.25 -11.37
N ALA A 281 -13.24 -7.29 -10.55
CA ALA A 281 -13.22 -8.68 -11.01
C ALA A 281 -14.29 -9.00 -12.07
N ALA A 282 -15.42 -8.30 -12.03
CA ALA A 282 -16.48 -8.40 -13.04
C ALA A 282 -16.16 -7.63 -14.32
N GLY A 283 -15.39 -6.53 -14.23
CA GLY A 283 -15.09 -5.63 -15.33
C GLY A 283 -13.78 -5.92 -16.08
N ASP A 284 -12.80 -6.55 -15.43
CA ASP A 284 -11.45 -6.79 -15.99
C ASP A 284 -11.08 -8.29 -16.03
N SER A 285 -11.50 -8.97 -17.10
CA SER A 285 -11.09 -10.37 -17.34
C SER A 285 -9.59 -10.52 -17.59
N ARG A 286 -8.91 -9.46 -18.03
CA ARG A 286 -7.49 -9.45 -18.40
C ARG A 286 -6.54 -9.51 -17.20
N ALA A 287 -6.99 -9.05 -16.03
CA ALA A 287 -6.24 -9.23 -14.79
C ALA A 287 -5.98 -10.72 -14.49
N ARG A 288 -6.96 -11.58 -14.78
CA ARG A 288 -6.81 -13.04 -14.64
C ARG A 288 -5.84 -13.62 -15.67
N GLU A 289 -5.85 -13.11 -16.91
CA GLU A 289 -4.88 -13.52 -17.94
C GLU A 289 -3.45 -13.10 -17.55
N TYR A 290 -3.29 -11.92 -16.98
CA TYR A 290 -2.00 -11.43 -16.48
C TYR A 290 -1.46 -12.29 -15.34
N VAL A 291 -2.29 -12.61 -14.35
CA VAL A 291 -1.91 -13.50 -13.25
C VAL A 291 -1.62 -14.91 -13.77
N GLY A 292 -2.33 -15.36 -14.81
CA GLY A 292 -2.08 -16.66 -15.42
C GLY A 292 -2.39 -17.84 -14.51
N SER A 293 -1.67 -18.95 -14.73
CA SER A 293 -1.85 -20.21 -13.99
C SER A 293 -0.56 -20.67 -13.29
N ASP A 294 0.41 -19.79 -13.10
CA ASP A 294 1.63 -20.11 -12.35
C ASP A 294 1.30 -20.35 -10.88
N SER A 295 1.91 -21.35 -10.26
CA SER A 295 1.67 -21.72 -8.86
C SER A 295 2.06 -20.64 -7.84
N ASN A 296 2.83 -19.64 -8.26
CA ASN A 296 3.28 -18.52 -7.45
C ASN A 296 2.47 -17.23 -7.69
N THR A 297 1.37 -17.32 -8.45
CA THR A 297 0.50 -16.19 -8.75
C THR A 297 -0.88 -16.41 -8.14
N TYR A 298 -1.46 -15.35 -7.57
CA TYR A 298 -2.72 -15.40 -6.83
C TYR A 298 -3.65 -14.29 -7.31
N TYR A 299 -4.92 -14.63 -7.49
CA TYR A 299 -5.99 -13.69 -7.78
C TYR A 299 -7.08 -13.82 -6.72
N VAL A 300 -7.21 -12.82 -5.87
CA VAL A 300 -8.13 -12.82 -4.72
C VAL A 300 -9.18 -11.73 -4.88
N VAL A 301 -10.45 -12.09 -4.79
CA VAL A 301 -11.56 -11.14 -4.78
C VAL A 301 -11.97 -10.87 -3.35
N VAL A 302 -11.90 -9.60 -2.93
CA VAL A 302 -12.29 -9.15 -1.59
C VAL A 302 -13.74 -8.69 -1.62
N THR A 303 -14.63 -9.56 -1.14
CA THR A 303 -16.08 -9.31 -1.13
C THR A 303 -16.43 -8.16 -0.19
N GLY A 304 -17.31 -7.26 -0.67
CA GLY A 304 -17.77 -6.10 0.09
C GLY A 304 -16.75 -4.95 0.17
N ALA A 305 -15.58 -5.11 -0.45
CA ALA A 305 -14.63 -4.02 -0.63
C ALA A 305 -15.04 -3.14 -1.82
N ASP A 306 -14.72 -1.86 -1.73
CA ASP A 306 -14.68 -0.92 -2.86
C ASP A 306 -13.25 -0.51 -3.17
N HIS A 307 -13.06 0.22 -4.27
CA HIS A 307 -11.75 0.63 -4.76
C HIS A 307 -10.84 1.26 -3.69
N MET A 308 -11.41 2.10 -2.80
CA MET A 308 -10.66 2.79 -1.75
C MET A 308 -10.47 1.97 -0.47
N SER A 309 -11.06 0.78 -0.39
CA SER A 309 -10.97 -0.10 0.78
C SER A 309 -9.57 -0.69 1.00
N PHE A 310 -8.71 -0.68 -0.02
CA PHE A 310 -7.31 -1.11 0.06
C PHE A 310 -6.36 -0.03 0.61
N THR A 311 -6.93 1.07 1.11
CA THR A 311 -6.22 2.23 1.66
C THR A 311 -6.81 2.62 3.01
N ASP A 312 -6.22 3.62 3.69
CA ASP A 312 -6.77 4.19 4.92
C ASP A 312 -8.02 5.06 4.67
N ALA A 313 -8.35 5.33 3.39
CA ALA A 313 -9.42 6.27 3.01
C ALA A 313 -10.76 5.96 3.63
N ARG A 314 -11.14 4.69 3.69
CA ARG A 314 -12.42 4.27 4.28
C ARG A 314 -12.42 4.37 5.80
N LEU A 315 -11.30 4.11 6.46
CA LEU A 315 -11.14 4.35 7.90
C LEU A 315 -11.31 5.83 8.22
N ILE A 316 -10.68 6.69 7.43
CA ILE A 316 -10.70 8.15 7.62
C ILE A 316 -12.09 8.72 7.29
N SER A 317 -12.66 8.40 6.13
CA SER A 317 -13.92 8.96 5.68
C SER A 317 -15.10 8.55 6.55
N SER A 318 -15.16 7.32 7.05
CA SER A 318 -16.21 6.84 7.94
C SER A 318 -16.28 7.61 9.27
N ARG A 319 -15.20 8.27 9.68
CA ARG A 319 -15.11 9.01 10.93
C ARG A 319 -15.12 10.53 10.76
N PHE A 320 -14.54 11.03 9.68
CA PHE A 320 -14.18 12.45 9.55
C PHE A 320 -14.85 13.16 8.37
N THR A 321 -15.80 12.52 7.65
CA THR A 321 -16.59 13.21 6.62
C THR A 321 -17.45 14.29 7.23
N ARG A 322 -17.45 15.50 6.63
CA ARG A 322 -18.28 16.63 7.06
C ARG A 322 -19.76 16.28 6.93
N ASP A 323 -20.55 16.86 7.80
CA ASP A 323 -22.03 16.85 7.73
C ASP A 323 -22.67 15.45 7.78
N LEU A 324 -21.88 14.40 7.98
CA LEU A 324 -22.38 13.04 8.17
C LEU A 324 -22.15 12.57 9.61
N LYS A 325 -23.11 11.81 10.12
CA LYS A 325 -22.89 11.08 11.37
C LYS A 325 -21.90 9.95 11.09
N PRO A 326 -20.99 9.65 12.03
CA PRO A 326 -20.09 8.50 11.91
C PRO A 326 -20.88 7.22 11.63
N ASP A 327 -20.51 6.51 10.57
CA ASP A 327 -21.08 5.20 10.22
C ASP A 327 -20.20 4.10 10.82
N LEU A 328 -20.62 3.56 11.96
CA LEU A 328 -19.88 2.50 12.66
C LEU A 328 -19.78 1.22 11.83
N ASN A 329 -20.82 0.87 11.09
CA ASN A 329 -20.79 -0.32 10.25
C ASN A 329 -19.81 -0.16 9.06
N ALA A 330 -19.77 1.04 8.45
CA ALA A 330 -18.79 1.36 7.42
C ALA A 330 -17.37 1.34 7.99
N PHE A 331 -17.19 1.85 9.20
CA PHE A 331 -15.90 1.82 9.89
C PHE A 331 -15.44 0.40 10.19
N GLU A 332 -16.31 -0.47 10.72
CA GLU A 332 -15.98 -1.88 11.00
C GLU A 332 -15.61 -2.63 9.71
N ARG A 333 -16.35 -2.44 8.62
CA ARG A 333 -16.00 -3.00 7.31
C ARG A 333 -14.63 -2.50 6.82
N ALA A 334 -14.38 -1.20 6.93
CA ALA A 334 -13.10 -0.61 6.56
C ALA A 334 -11.93 -1.19 7.38
N LEU A 335 -12.13 -1.38 8.68
CA LEU A 335 -11.16 -1.98 9.58
C LEU A 335 -10.84 -3.44 9.19
N LEU A 336 -11.87 -4.24 8.91
CA LEU A 336 -11.71 -5.63 8.48
C LEU A 336 -10.97 -5.71 7.15
N THR A 337 -11.37 -4.92 6.15
CA THR A 337 -10.75 -4.93 4.82
C THR A 337 -9.30 -4.46 4.87
N SER A 338 -9.03 -3.37 5.60
CA SER A 338 -7.67 -2.84 5.78
C SER A 338 -6.76 -3.86 6.48
N THR A 339 -7.26 -4.53 7.53
CA THR A 339 -6.51 -5.56 8.25
C THR A 339 -6.26 -6.79 7.36
N LEU A 340 -7.28 -7.25 6.63
CA LEU A 340 -7.14 -8.37 5.70
C LEU A 340 -6.13 -8.07 4.59
N THR A 341 -6.24 -6.89 3.96
CA THR A 341 -5.31 -6.45 2.91
C THR A 341 -3.88 -6.47 3.43
N ARG A 342 -3.65 -5.85 4.59
CA ARG A 342 -2.34 -5.83 5.24
C ARG A 342 -1.81 -7.23 5.47
N SER A 343 -2.60 -8.13 6.09
CA SER A 343 -2.18 -9.50 6.39
C SER A 343 -1.82 -10.30 5.14
N LEU A 344 -2.64 -10.22 4.09
CA LEU A 344 -2.35 -10.90 2.81
C LEU A 344 -1.05 -10.42 2.16
N VAL A 345 -0.82 -9.10 2.17
CA VAL A 345 0.40 -8.51 1.60
C VAL A 345 1.63 -8.86 2.44
N GLU A 346 1.53 -8.81 3.79
CA GLU A 346 2.60 -9.21 4.70
C GLU A 346 2.98 -10.69 4.50
N GLU A 347 2.01 -11.59 4.48
CA GLU A 347 2.23 -13.03 4.28
C GLU A 347 2.84 -13.31 2.91
N PHE A 348 2.34 -12.66 1.87
CA PHE A 348 2.88 -12.80 0.52
C PHE A 348 4.35 -12.39 0.45
N PHE A 349 4.72 -11.22 0.96
CA PHE A 349 6.11 -10.79 0.96
C PHE A 349 6.99 -11.58 1.93
N ALA A 350 6.46 -12.04 3.06
CA ALA A 350 7.20 -12.95 3.94
C ALA A 350 7.58 -14.25 3.22
N LYS A 351 6.66 -14.83 2.45
CA LYS A 351 6.91 -16.03 1.65
C LYS A 351 7.99 -15.83 0.59
N TYR A 352 7.93 -14.74 -0.16
CA TYR A 352 8.77 -14.58 -1.35
C TYR A 352 10.05 -13.75 -1.14
N LEU A 353 10.09 -12.94 -0.08
CA LEU A 353 11.26 -12.10 0.20
C LEU A 353 12.03 -12.52 1.45
N LYS A 354 11.44 -13.32 2.37
CA LYS A 354 12.13 -13.74 3.60
C LYS A 354 12.44 -15.23 3.67
N ALA A 355 12.03 -16.01 2.68
CA ALA A 355 12.12 -17.47 2.72
C ALA A 355 11.51 -18.08 4.00
N ALA A 356 10.56 -17.40 4.61
CA ALA A 356 9.80 -17.92 5.73
C ALA A 356 8.96 -19.11 5.27
N VAL A 357 8.80 -20.13 6.14
CA VAL A 357 7.78 -21.15 5.93
C VAL A 357 6.44 -20.44 6.04
N ALA A 358 5.88 -20.06 4.88
CA ALA A 358 4.61 -19.36 4.84
C ALA A 358 3.47 -20.33 5.18
N PRO A 359 2.45 -19.88 5.94
CA PRO A 359 1.19 -20.58 5.97
C PRO A 359 0.62 -20.67 4.54
N ASP A 360 -0.10 -21.74 4.30
CA ASP A 360 -0.68 -22.05 3.00
C ASP A 360 -1.72 -20.98 2.62
N LEU A 361 -1.39 -20.08 1.68
CA LEU A 361 -2.31 -19.07 1.18
C LEU A 361 -3.59 -19.66 0.57
N ASP A 362 -3.65 -20.98 0.37
CA ASP A 362 -4.85 -21.69 -0.09
C ASP A 362 -6.02 -21.64 0.92
N LEU A 363 -5.80 -21.18 2.15
CA LEU A 363 -6.79 -21.18 3.23
C LEU A 363 -7.69 -19.94 3.31
N VAL A 364 -7.42 -18.87 2.56
CA VAL A 364 -8.09 -17.56 2.78
C VAL A 364 -9.18 -17.23 1.74
N VAL A 365 -9.37 -18.02 0.69
CA VAL A 365 -10.19 -17.59 -0.47
C VAL A 365 -11.51 -18.34 -0.62
N ARG A 366 -12.15 -18.76 0.46
CA ARG A 366 -13.56 -19.17 0.43
C ARG A 366 -14.35 -18.44 1.52
N VAL A 367 -14.69 -17.19 1.27
CA VAL A 367 -15.88 -16.60 1.89
C VAL A 367 -17.03 -16.95 0.95
N ASP A 368 -17.68 -18.08 1.26
CA ASP A 368 -18.84 -18.55 0.51
C ASP A 368 -19.98 -17.55 0.60
N LYS A 369 -20.60 -17.31 -0.55
CA LYS A 369 -21.90 -16.68 -0.70
C LYS A 369 -22.93 -17.37 0.23
N LYS A 370 -23.60 -16.61 1.06
CA LYS A 370 -25.00 -16.81 1.43
C LYS A 370 -25.82 -15.57 1.08
#